data_f52f0a9624a4598e909fd0b478ef2125
#
_entry.id   f52f0a9624a4598e909fd0b478ef2125
#
_cell.length_a   1.000
_cell.length_b   1.000
_cell.length_c   1.000
_cell.angle_alpha   90.00
_cell.angle_beta   90.00
_cell.angle_gamma   90.00
#
_symmetry.space_group_name_H-M   'P 1'
#
loop_
_entity.id
_entity.type
_entity.pdbx_description
1 polymer ?
#
loop_
_entity_poly.entity_id
_entity_poly.type
_entity_poly.pdbx_seq_one_letter_code
_entity_poly.pdbx_strand_id
1 'polypeptide(L)'
;MIVADCNLIAYLLLAGPRTRTAEAVFLRDPTWAAPLLWRSELRNVLATQMRVNHLPLAEALLKMTEAETVIGSLEFPVSSDEVLEECARSGVSADDAEYLVVARKLQVPLLTLDQRLLSSGAPVAWTPEAFLAR
;
A
#
# COMPACT_ATOMS: atom_id res chain seq x y z
N MET A 1 3.46 4.66 12.74
CA MET A 1 3.88 4.19 11.38
C MET A 1 3.07 2.99 10.97
N ILE A 2 2.69 2.92 9.74
CA ILE A 2 2.05 1.76 9.11
C ILE A 2 2.74 1.43 7.80
N VAL A 3 2.56 0.22 7.29
CA VAL A 3 2.84 -0.08 5.88
C VAL A 3 1.51 0.05 5.12
N ALA A 4 1.52 0.83 4.07
CA ALA A 4 0.33 1.06 3.25
C ALA A 4 0.39 0.18 1.99
N ASP A 5 -0.63 -0.66 1.80
CA ASP A 5 -0.81 -1.34 0.51
C ASP A 5 -1.04 -0.29 -0.58
N CYS A 6 -0.63 -0.59 -1.81
CA CYS A 6 -0.77 0.33 -2.94
C CYS A 6 -2.21 0.83 -3.10
N ASN A 7 -3.20 -0.03 -2.90
CA ASN A 7 -4.60 0.37 -2.99
C ASN A 7 -4.98 1.44 -1.96
N LEU A 8 -4.43 1.38 -0.74
CA LEU A 8 -4.68 2.41 0.26
C LEU A 8 -4.10 3.76 -0.16
N ILE A 9 -2.90 3.75 -0.76
CA ILE A 9 -2.27 4.95 -1.33
C ILE A 9 -3.17 5.52 -2.44
N ALA A 10 -3.64 4.66 -3.33
CA ALA A 10 -4.52 5.07 -4.42
C ALA A 10 -5.84 5.67 -3.91
N TYR A 11 -6.44 5.08 -2.87
CA TYR A 11 -7.67 5.59 -2.28
C TYR A 11 -7.49 6.97 -1.65
N LEU A 12 -6.33 7.24 -1.09
CA LEU A 12 -6.02 8.55 -0.52
C LEU A 12 -5.98 9.64 -1.61
N LEU A 13 -5.44 9.31 -2.78
CA LEU A 13 -5.12 10.30 -3.81
C LEU A 13 -6.15 10.40 -4.92
N LEU A 14 -6.90 9.33 -5.18
CA LEU A 14 -7.91 9.27 -6.24
C LEU A 14 -9.30 9.25 -5.61
N ALA A 15 -10.08 10.32 -5.86
CA ALA A 15 -11.42 10.45 -5.28
C ALA A 15 -12.30 9.23 -5.61
N GLY A 16 -12.93 8.68 -4.58
CA GLY A 16 -13.78 7.50 -4.68
C GLY A 16 -14.39 7.12 -3.33
N PRO A 17 -15.10 5.99 -3.26
CA PRO A 17 -15.83 5.59 -2.05
C PRO A 17 -14.94 5.28 -0.85
N ARG A 18 -13.66 5.02 -1.07
CA ARG A 18 -12.70 4.67 -0.02
C ARG A 18 -11.82 5.83 0.43
N THR A 19 -11.91 6.98 -0.22
CA THR A 19 -11.04 8.12 0.05
C THR A 19 -11.19 8.61 1.49
N ARG A 20 -12.41 8.70 2.03
CA ARG A 20 -12.64 9.16 3.40
C ARG A 20 -11.97 8.26 4.43
N THR A 21 -12.01 6.95 4.22
CA THR A 21 -11.34 5.99 5.09
C THR A 21 -9.82 6.16 5.04
N ALA A 22 -9.26 6.29 3.83
CA ALA A 22 -7.83 6.50 3.65
C ALA A 22 -7.36 7.83 4.28
N GLU A 23 -8.14 8.89 4.12
CA GLU A 23 -7.88 10.18 4.76
C GLU A 23 -7.90 10.08 6.29
N ALA A 24 -8.86 9.34 6.86
CA ALA A 24 -8.94 9.13 8.29
C ALA A 24 -7.70 8.39 8.82
N VAL A 25 -7.23 7.39 8.09
CA VAL A 25 -5.98 6.68 8.43
C VAL A 25 -4.80 7.66 8.39
N PHE A 26 -4.69 8.46 7.35
CA PHE A 26 -3.61 9.43 7.19
C PHE A 26 -3.62 10.49 8.30
N LEU A 27 -4.79 10.96 8.69
CA LEU A 27 -4.91 11.89 9.80
C LEU A 27 -4.49 11.28 11.14
N ARG A 28 -4.80 10.00 11.33
CA ARG A 28 -4.43 9.28 12.54
C ARG A 28 -2.94 8.98 12.61
N ASP A 29 -2.36 8.57 11.51
CA ASP A 29 -0.93 8.30 11.41
C ASP A 29 -0.46 8.60 9.98
N PRO A 30 0.21 9.74 9.76
CA PRO A 30 0.68 10.12 8.43
C PRO A 30 2.00 9.47 8.03
N THR A 31 2.54 8.59 8.87
CA THR A 31 3.84 7.95 8.63
C THR A 31 3.62 6.62 7.90
N TRP A 32 3.61 6.67 6.59
CA TRP A 32 3.34 5.53 5.72
C TRP A 32 4.61 5.02 5.06
N ALA A 33 4.87 3.73 5.23
CA ALA A 33 6.00 3.02 4.61
C ALA A 33 5.49 2.04 3.54
N ALA A 34 6.36 1.67 2.62
CA ALA A 34 6.03 0.72 1.57
C ALA A 34 7.30 0.06 1.01
N PRO A 35 7.21 -1.13 0.39
CA PRO A 35 8.31 -1.65 -0.43
C PRO A 35 8.46 -0.81 -1.71
N LEU A 36 9.64 -0.83 -2.34
CA LEU A 36 9.86 -0.08 -3.58
C LEU A 36 8.85 -0.40 -4.69
N LEU A 37 8.29 -1.59 -4.67
CA LEU A 37 7.26 -2.05 -5.59
C LEU A 37 6.04 -1.11 -5.67
N TRP A 38 5.75 -0.36 -4.61
CA TRP A 38 4.60 0.54 -4.59
C TRP A 38 4.58 1.50 -5.76
N ARG A 39 5.76 1.92 -6.25
CA ARG A 39 5.86 2.84 -7.38
C ARG A 39 5.33 2.23 -8.66
N SER A 40 5.76 1.00 -8.96
CA SER A 40 5.29 0.28 -10.16
C SER A 40 3.81 -0.03 -10.08
N GLU A 41 3.32 -0.42 -8.93
CA GLU A 41 1.92 -0.73 -8.75
C GLU A 41 1.02 0.52 -8.88
N LEU A 42 1.43 1.64 -8.27
CA LEU A 42 0.65 2.88 -8.40
C LEU A 42 0.69 3.43 -9.83
N ARG A 43 1.84 3.36 -10.50
CA ARG A 43 1.92 3.72 -11.93
C ARG A 43 0.94 2.91 -12.76
N ASN A 44 0.79 1.62 -12.45
CA ASN A 44 -0.17 0.77 -13.15
C ASN A 44 -1.62 1.17 -12.87
N VAL A 45 -1.95 1.53 -11.62
CA VAL A 45 -3.27 2.07 -11.27
C VAL A 45 -3.55 3.34 -12.06
N LEU A 46 -2.60 4.28 -12.09
CA LEU A 46 -2.73 5.54 -12.82
C LEU A 46 -2.86 5.31 -14.33
N ALA A 47 -2.06 4.42 -14.90
CA ALA A 47 -2.14 4.06 -16.32
C ALA A 47 -3.52 3.49 -16.66
N THR A 48 -4.08 2.66 -15.79
CA THR A 48 -5.43 2.13 -15.95
C THR A 48 -6.48 3.25 -15.90
N GLN A 49 -6.37 4.18 -14.97
CA GLN A 49 -7.26 5.33 -14.88
C GLN A 49 -7.19 6.23 -16.13
N MET A 50 -5.99 6.41 -16.67
CA MET A 50 -5.80 7.16 -17.91
C MET A 50 -6.54 6.49 -19.09
N ARG A 51 -6.42 5.16 -19.19
CA ARG A 51 -7.01 4.39 -20.28
C ARG A 51 -8.51 4.23 -20.15
N VAL A 52 -9.00 3.91 -18.94
CA VAL A 52 -10.42 3.55 -18.71
C VAL A 52 -11.28 4.76 -18.38
N ASN A 53 -10.78 5.67 -17.55
CA ASN A 53 -11.55 6.80 -17.03
C ASN A 53 -11.05 8.15 -17.57
N HIS A 54 -10.20 8.12 -18.60
CA HIS A 54 -9.70 9.32 -19.27
C HIS A 54 -8.99 10.30 -18.34
N LEU A 55 -8.30 9.81 -17.30
CA LEU A 55 -7.50 10.65 -16.43
C LEU A 55 -6.41 11.36 -17.28
N PRO A 56 -6.36 12.71 -17.28
CA PRO A 56 -5.32 13.41 -18.02
C PRO A 56 -3.91 13.08 -17.50
N LEU A 57 -2.94 13.04 -18.40
CA LEU A 57 -1.54 12.78 -18.04
C LEU A 57 -1.04 13.75 -16.96
N ALA A 58 -1.36 15.04 -17.09
CA ALA A 58 -0.94 16.05 -16.12
C ALA A 58 -1.44 15.74 -14.71
N GLU A 59 -2.68 15.24 -14.58
CA GLU A 59 -3.23 14.83 -13.29
C GLU A 59 -2.56 13.56 -12.77
N ALA A 60 -2.31 12.57 -13.65
CA ALA A 60 -1.62 11.35 -13.26
C ALA A 60 -0.21 11.66 -12.72
N LEU A 61 0.51 12.55 -13.38
CA LEU A 61 1.85 12.99 -12.92
C LEU A 61 1.77 13.69 -11.56
N LEU A 62 0.77 14.55 -11.37
CA LEU A 62 0.55 15.21 -10.08
C LEU A 62 0.25 14.23 -8.97
N LYS A 63 -0.62 13.24 -9.23
CA LYS A 63 -0.95 12.20 -8.25
C LYS A 63 0.27 11.36 -7.87
N MET A 64 1.13 11.05 -8.84
CA MET A 64 2.37 10.33 -8.55
C MET A 64 3.29 11.15 -7.64
N THR A 65 3.43 12.45 -7.90
CA THR A 65 4.22 13.35 -7.05
C THR A 65 3.64 13.43 -5.63
N GLU A 66 2.32 13.51 -5.50
CA GLU A 66 1.66 13.51 -4.19
C GLU A 66 1.95 12.22 -3.43
N ALA A 67 1.89 11.06 -4.10
CA ALA A 67 2.20 9.77 -3.49
C ALA A 67 3.65 9.69 -3.02
N GLU A 68 4.57 10.20 -3.82
CA GLU A 68 5.98 10.26 -3.46
C GLU A 68 6.20 11.14 -2.22
N THR A 69 5.40 12.18 -2.05
CA THR A 69 5.44 13.02 -0.85
C THR A 69 4.89 12.26 0.37
N VAL A 70 3.81 11.50 0.22
CA VAL A 70 3.21 10.71 1.30
C VAL A 70 4.18 9.66 1.83
N ILE A 71 4.80 8.90 0.94
CA ILE A 71 5.76 7.85 1.33
C ILE A 71 7.10 8.45 1.75
N GLY A 72 7.55 9.52 1.06
CA GLY A 72 8.81 10.18 1.37
C GLY A 72 9.99 9.22 1.25
N SER A 73 10.83 9.18 2.29
CA SER A 73 11.98 8.28 2.36
C SER A 73 11.64 6.91 2.93
N LEU A 74 10.38 6.63 3.26
CA LEU A 74 9.95 5.39 3.91
C LEU A 74 9.61 4.30 2.88
N GLU A 75 10.41 4.18 1.84
CA GLU A 75 10.35 3.05 0.92
C GLU A 75 11.57 2.16 1.12
N PHE A 76 11.34 0.85 1.14
CA PHE A 76 12.35 -0.11 1.55
C PHE A 76 12.56 -1.19 0.51
N PRO A 77 13.83 -1.48 0.17
CA PRO A 77 14.13 -2.66 -0.65
C PRO A 77 13.93 -3.92 0.17
N VAL A 78 13.62 -5.02 -0.50
CA VAL A 78 13.52 -6.34 0.10
C VAL A 78 14.39 -7.31 -0.70
N SER A 79 14.99 -8.31 -0.02
CA SER A 79 15.78 -9.33 -0.71
C SER A 79 14.88 -10.43 -1.26
N SER A 80 15.35 -11.10 -2.31
CA SER A 80 14.63 -12.25 -2.86
C SER A 80 14.46 -13.37 -1.84
N ASP A 81 15.45 -13.58 -0.98
CA ASP A 81 15.38 -14.58 0.08
C ASP A 81 14.21 -14.27 1.03
N GLU A 82 14.11 -13.04 1.52
CA GLU A 82 13.04 -12.61 2.39
C GLU A 82 11.66 -12.77 1.74
N VAL A 83 11.55 -12.38 0.48
CA VAL A 83 10.29 -12.46 -0.27
C VAL A 83 9.87 -13.92 -0.46
N LEU A 84 10.76 -14.78 -0.91
CA LEU A 84 10.45 -16.19 -1.16
C LEU A 84 10.17 -16.96 0.13
N GLU A 85 10.86 -16.64 1.22
CA GLU A 85 10.57 -17.20 2.53
C GLU A 85 9.17 -16.80 3.01
N GLU A 86 8.75 -15.55 2.79
CA GLU A 86 7.41 -15.10 3.13
C GLU A 86 6.37 -15.81 2.28
N CYS A 87 6.61 -16.00 0.99
CA CYS A 87 5.72 -16.76 0.10
C CYS A 87 5.55 -18.20 0.58
N ALA A 88 6.64 -18.83 0.99
CA ALA A 88 6.59 -20.21 1.51
C ALA A 88 5.79 -20.30 2.80
N ARG A 89 5.91 -19.32 3.68
CA ARG A 89 5.22 -19.28 4.97
C ARG A 89 3.75 -18.93 4.85
N SER A 90 3.42 -17.91 4.07
CA SER A 90 2.09 -17.30 4.01
C SER A 90 1.26 -17.75 2.83
N GLY A 91 1.87 -18.28 1.77
CA GLY A 91 1.18 -18.69 0.55
C GLY A 91 0.73 -17.52 -0.31
N VAL A 92 1.22 -16.30 -0.05
CA VAL A 92 0.87 -15.11 -0.84
C VAL A 92 1.74 -15.01 -2.10
N SER A 93 1.34 -14.15 -3.05
CA SER A 93 2.17 -13.83 -4.21
C SER A 93 3.44 -13.10 -3.78
N ALA A 94 4.46 -13.09 -4.63
CA ALA A 94 5.70 -12.37 -4.35
C ALA A 94 5.46 -10.87 -4.16
N ASP A 95 4.54 -10.27 -4.92
CA ASP A 95 4.19 -8.88 -4.78
C ASP A 95 3.60 -8.58 -3.40
N ASP A 96 2.63 -9.38 -2.96
CA ASP A 96 2.03 -9.23 -1.63
C ASP A 96 3.05 -9.51 -0.51
N ALA A 97 3.94 -10.48 -0.74
CA ALA A 97 5.00 -10.81 0.20
C ALA A 97 5.92 -9.63 0.48
N GLU A 98 6.19 -8.78 -0.51
CA GLU A 98 7.05 -7.60 -0.29
C GLU A 98 6.47 -6.68 0.78
N TYR A 99 5.15 -6.47 0.77
CA TYR A 99 4.48 -5.65 1.79
C TYR A 99 4.58 -6.29 3.18
N LEU A 100 4.37 -7.60 3.27
CA LEU A 100 4.47 -8.33 4.54
C LEU A 100 5.89 -8.30 5.10
N VAL A 101 6.90 -8.47 4.25
CA VAL A 101 8.31 -8.42 4.66
C VAL A 101 8.63 -7.06 5.29
N VAL A 102 8.24 -5.96 4.63
CA VAL A 102 8.48 -4.61 5.17
C VAL A 102 7.76 -4.42 6.50
N ALA A 103 6.48 -4.83 6.59
CA ALA A 103 5.71 -4.68 7.82
C ALA A 103 6.32 -5.46 8.98
N ARG A 104 6.77 -6.69 8.73
CA ARG A 104 7.43 -7.50 9.77
C ARG A 104 8.75 -6.92 10.22
N LYS A 105 9.56 -6.43 9.29
CA LYS A 105 10.86 -5.83 9.61
C LYS A 105 10.70 -4.54 10.43
N LEU A 106 9.72 -3.74 10.11
CA LEU A 106 9.44 -2.50 10.84
C LEU A 106 8.61 -2.72 12.11
N GLN A 107 8.05 -3.91 12.28
CA GLN A 107 7.16 -4.25 13.40
C GLN A 107 5.95 -3.31 13.49
N VAL A 108 5.35 -3.04 12.34
CA VAL A 108 4.16 -2.18 12.21
C VAL A 108 3.07 -2.92 11.42
N PRO A 109 1.80 -2.53 11.57
CA PRO A 109 0.74 -3.17 10.80
C PRO A 109 0.81 -2.83 9.32
N LEU A 110 0.47 -3.80 8.48
CA LEU A 110 0.17 -3.60 7.07
C LEU A 110 -1.32 -3.32 6.93
N LEU A 111 -1.69 -2.17 6.40
CA LEU A 111 -3.10 -1.84 6.15
C LEU A 111 -3.46 -2.17 4.72
N THR A 112 -4.45 -3.03 4.55
CA THR A 112 -4.92 -3.52 3.25
C THR A 112 -6.41 -3.82 3.29
N LEU A 113 -7.04 -3.83 2.12
CA LEU A 113 -8.42 -4.29 1.93
C LEU A 113 -8.47 -5.61 1.14
N ASP A 114 -7.32 -6.14 0.75
CA ASP A 114 -7.23 -7.40 0.04
C ASP A 114 -7.52 -8.56 1.00
N GLN A 115 -8.60 -9.30 0.75
CA GLN A 115 -9.04 -10.39 1.63
C GLN A 115 -8.02 -11.51 1.74
N ARG A 116 -7.33 -11.83 0.66
CA ARG A 116 -6.30 -12.87 0.66
C ARG A 116 -5.11 -12.45 1.54
N LEU A 117 -4.69 -11.20 1.40
CA LEU A 117 -3.57 -10.66 2.16
C LEU A 117 -3.93 -10.52 3.65
N LEU A 118 -5.17 -10.15 3.96
CA LEU A 118 -5.68 -10.10 5.34
C LEU A 118 -5.65 -11.48 5.99
N SER A 119 -6.13 -12.49 5.28
CA SER A 119 -6.18 -13.87 5.79
C SER A 119 -4.78 -14.45 5.97
N SER A 120 -3.96 -14.38 4.93
CA SER A 120 -2.63 -15.01 4.92
C SER A 120 -1.58 -14.21 5.69
N GLY A 121 -1.78 -12.90 5.84
CA GLY A 121 -0.85 -12.00 6.54
C GLY A 121 -1.17 -11.79 8.02
N ALA A 122 -2.17 -12.48 8.57
CA ALA A 122 -2.50 -12.34 9.99
C ALA A 122 -1.32 -12.77 10.87
N PRO A 123 -1.10 -12.10 12.02
CA PRO A 123 -1.82 -10.94 12.56
C PRO A 123 -1.24 -9.58 12.14
N VAL A 124 -0.36 -9.54 11.15
CA VAL A 124 0.34 -8.31 10.72
C VAL A 124 -0.54 -7.45 9.81
N ALA A 125 -1.37 -8.09 8.97
CA ALA A 125 -2.26 -7.41 8.05
C ALA A 125 -3.58 -7.06 8.73
N TRP A 126 -4.01 -5.80 8.59
CA TRP A 126 -5.20 -5.24 9.21
C TRP A 126 -6.02 -4.47 8.19
N THR A 127 -7.32 -4.39 8.41
CA THR A 127 -8.15 -3.45 7.66
C THR A 127 -7.95 -2.03 8.18
N PRO A 128 -8.14 -1.01 7.34
CA PRO A 128 -8.16 0.38 7.80
C PRO A 128 -9.15 0.60 8.95
N GLU A 129 -10.32 -0.02 8.88
CA GLU A 129 -11.36 0.08 9.91
C GLU A 129 -10.86 -0.48 11.26
N ALA A 130 -10.20 -1.63 11.24
CA ALA A 130 -9.64 -2.22 12.46
C ALA A 130 -8.55 -1.31 13.08
N PHE A 131 -7.74 -0.69 12.23
CA PHE A 131 -6.73 0.27 12.68
C PHE A 131 -7.38 1.51 13.31
N LEU A 132 -8.41 2.05 12.68
CA LEU A 132 -9.11 3.24 13.17
C LEU A 132 -9.89 2.99 14.45
N ALA A 133 -10.32 1.76 14.70
CA ALA A 133 -11.07 1.37 15.90
C ALA A 133 -10.20 1.29 17.16
N ARG A 134 -8.90 1.40 17.04
CA ARG A 134 -7.98 1.36 18.19
C ARG A 134 -7.86 2.69 18.93
#